data_f61093876cdf1a4c6017c5e56eae2894
#
_entry.id   f61093876cdf1a4c6017c5e56eae2894
#
_cell.length_a   1.000
_cell.length_b   1.000
_cell.length_c   1.000
_cell.angle_alpha   90.00
_cell.angle_beta   90.00
_cell.angle_gamma   90.00
#
_symmetry.space_group_name_H-M   'P 1'
#
loop_
_entity.id
_entity.type
_entity.pdbx_description
1 polymer ?
#
loop_
_entity_poly.entity_id
_entity_poly.type
_entity_poly.pdbx_seq_one_letter_code
_entity_poly.pdbx_strand_id
1 'polypeptide(L)'
;MTRIDETIKRHDKGYNCAQAIACTYCDLVGMDEETMFKVAEGLGLGVGCMEGTCGAVTGACLLAGCKNSTGNLDKPDSKASTYKLSREIMQKFEEKNSTTTCKVLKGVETGKLLRTCPDCIRDAAAIVEEVLFNAVSYTHLRAHETRGNL
;
A
#
# COMPACT_ATOMS: atom_id res chain seq x y z
N MET A 1 -16.25 4.64 -3.00
CA MET A 1 -16.03 5.51 -1.84
C MET A 1 -14.62 5.34 -1.32
N THR A 2 -13.88 6.42 -1.22
CA THR A 2 -12.49 6.35 -0.79
C THR A 2 -12.36 6.18 0.71
N ARG A 3 -11.28 5.54 1.14
CA ARG A 3 -10.95 5.37 2.55
C ARG A 3 -9.67 6.11 2.92
N ILE A 4 -9.25 7.05 2.10
CA ILE A 4 -7.98 7.76 2.35
C ILE A 4 -7.98 8.42 3.73
N ASP A 5 -9.08 9.06 4.11
CA ASP A 5 -9.17 9.70 5.43
C ASP A 5 -9.04 8.67 6.56
N GLU A 6 -9.51 7.44 6.34
CA GLU A 6 -9.41 6.39 7.36
C GLU A 6 -7.95 5.99 7.60
N THR A 7 -7.11 6.04 6.56
CA THR A 7 -5.69 5.73 6.74
C THR A 7 -5.01 6.78 7.62
N ILE A 8 -5.39 8.04 7.44
CA ILE A 8 -4.81 9.13 8.22
C ILE A 8 -5.25 9.03 9.68
N LYS A 9 -6.53 8.70 9.92
CA LYS A 9 -7.02 8.52 11.28
C LYS A 9 -6.27 7.43 12.02
N ARG A 10 -5.96 6.33 11.34
CA ARG A 10 -5.18 5.25 11.95
C ARG A 10 -3.76 5.70 12.24
N HIS A 11 -3.15 6.41 11.32
CA HIS A 11 -1.80 6.92 11.54
C HIS A 11 -1.76 7.88 12.74
N ASP A 12 -2.76 8.75 12.84
CA ASP A 12 -2.84 9.69 13.97
C ASP A 12 -3.02 8.97 15.30
N LYS A 13 -3.58 7.78 15.28
CA LYS A 13 -3.81 6.97 16.46
C LYS A 13 -2.56 6.20 16.91
N GLY A 14 -1.53 6.18 16.07
CA GLY A 14 -0.28 5.50 16.40
C GLY A 14 0.08 4.33 15.51
N TYR A 15 -0.74 4.02 14.50
CA TYR A 15 -0.37 2.98 13.52
C TYR A 15 0.83 3.49 12.70
N ASN A 16 1.77 2.61 12.38
CA ASN A 16 2.82 3.02 11.46
C ASN A 16 2.26 3.05 10.03
N CYS A 17 3.09 3.51 9.08
CA CYS A 17 2.62 3.69 7.71
C CYS A 17 2.08 2.39 7.10
N ALA A 18 2.78 1.28 7.33
CA ALA A 18 2.35 -0.01 6.78
C ALA A 18 1.04 -0.45 7.41
N GLN A 19 0.91 -0.30 8.73
CA GLN A 19 -0.31 -0.67 9.42
C GLN A 19 -1.49 0.20 9.01
N ALA A 20 -1.24 1.50 8.84
CA ALA A 20 -2.31 2.42 8.44
C ALA A 20 -2.90 2.01 7.09
N ILE A 21 -2.06 1.67 6.14
CA ILE A 21 -2.53 1.24 4.82
C ILE A 21 -3.19 -0.14 4.91
N ALA A 22 -2.47 -1.11 5.45
CA ALA A 22 -2.94 -2.50 5.42
C ALA A 22 -4.23 -2.68 6.21
N CYS A 23 -4.34 -2.04 7.38
CA CYS A 23 -5.51 -2.22 8.23
C CYS A 23 -6.74 -1.51 7.70
N THR A 24 -6.57 -0.40 6.97
CA THR A 24 -7.71 0.31 6.41
C THR A 24 -8.46 -0.53 5.38
N TYR A 25 -7.74 -1.39 4.67
CA TYR A 25 -8.33 -2.18 3.59
C TYR A 25 -8.39 -3.68 3.89
N CYS A 26 -8.06 -4.10 5.10
CA CYS A 26 -7.92 -5.53 5.41
C CYS A 26 -9.22 -6.30 5.23
N ASP A 27 -10.37 -5.68 5.50
CA ASP A 27 -11.65 -6.36 5.33
C ASP A 27 -11.92 -6.70 3.87
N LEU A 28 -11.39 -5.90 2.95
CA LEU A 28 -11.59 -6.13 1.52
C LEU A 28 -10.77 -7.32 1.01
N VAL A 29 -9.80 -7.78 1.79
CA VAL A 29 -9.00 -8.95 1.43
C VAL A 29 -9.22 -10.10 2.40
N GLY A 30 -10.26 -10.02 3.22
CA GLY A 30 -10.67 -11.14 4.07
C GLY A 30 -9.85 -11.35 5.32
N MET A 31 -9.21 -10.31 5.83
CA MET A 31 -8.37 -10.44 7.03
C MET A 31 -8.87 -9.51 8.13
N ASP A 32 -8.85 -9.98 9.38
CA ASP A 32 -9.25 -9.15 10.51
C ASP A 32 -8.16 -8.13 10.83
N GLU A 33 -8.57 -7.02 11.45
CA GLU A 33 -7.66 -5.91 11.67
C GLU A 33 -6.54 -6.24 12.65
N GLU A 34 -6.83 -6.98 13.72
CA GLU A 34 -5.80 -7.31 14.70
C GLU A 34 -4.68 -8.13 14.07
N THR A 35 -5.04 -9.13 13.26
CA THR A 35 -4.05 -9.95 12.56
C THR A 35 -3.24 -9.12 11.60
N MET A 36 -3.91 -8.28 10.81
CA MET A 36 -3.22 -7.45 9.84
C MET A 36 -2.29 -6.45 10.54
N PHE A 37 -2.73 -5.91 11.69
CA PHE A 37 -1.90 -5.00 12.47
C PHE A 37 -0.57 -5.64 12.84
N LYS A 38 -0.63 -6.88 13.34
CA LYS A 38 0.59 -7.60 13.72
C LYS A 38 1.46 -7.93 12.51
N VAL A 39 0.84 -8.39 11.44
CA VAL A 39 1.56 -8.79 10.23
C VAL A 39 2.31 -7.62 9.61
N ALA A 40 1.72 -6.43 9.65
CA ALA A 40 2.30 -5.27 9.00
C ALA A 40 3.28 -4.49 9.89
N GLU A 41 3.32 -4.79 11.18
CA GLU A 41 4.07 -3.95 12.13
C GLU A 41 5.55 -3.83 11.79
N GLY A 42 6.18 -4.90 11.36
CA GLY A 42 7.61 -4.89 11.05
C GLY A 42 7.97 -4.21 9.75
N LEU A 43 6.97 -3.81 8.96
CA LEU A 43 7.20 -3.21 7.64
C LEU A 43 7.22 -1.69 7.66
N GLY A 44 6.90 -1.07 8.79
CA GLY A 44 6.91 0.38 8.90
C GLY A 44 8.31 0.94 8.97
N LEU A 45 8.45 2.26 8.81
CA LEU A 45 9.71 2.99 8.93
C LEU A 45 10.81 2.43 8.02
N GLY A 46 10.44 2.13 6.76
CA GLY A 46 11.43 1.58 5.83
C GLY A 46 12.04 0.29 6.35
N VAL A 47 11.18 -0.62 6.79
CA VAL A 47 11.50 -1.90 7.39
C VAL A 47 12.33 -1.71 8.67
N GLY A 48 11.89 -0.75 9.49
CA GLY A 48 12.43 -0.55 10.83
C GLY A 48 13.70 0.26 10.91
N CYS A 49 14.30 0.61 9.78
CA CYS A 49 15.62 1.26 9.80
C CYS A 49 15.75 2.40 8.78
N MET A 50 14.69 2.75 8.09
CA MET A 50 14.64 3.76 7.05
C MET A 50 15.43 3.41 5.79
N GLU A 51 16.17 2.31 5.80
CA GLU A 51 16.95 1.89 4.63
C GLU A 51 16.07 1.28 3.55
N GLY A 52 14.92 0.76 3.94
CA GLY A 52 14.06 0.05 3.01
C GLY A 52 12.96 0.92 2.41
N THR A 53 12.03 0.26 1.74
CA THR A 53 10.90 0.90 1.08
C THR A 53 9.96 1.52 2.11
N CYS A 54 9.38 2.66 1.75
CA CYS A 54 8.39 3.35 2.57
C CYS A 54 7.31 2.37 3.04
N GLY A 55 6.94 2.46 4.33
CA GLY A 55 5.95 1.55 4.91
C GLY A 55 4.59 1.63 4.24
N ALA A 56 4.20 2.80 3.73
CA ALA A 56 2.94 2.93 3.02
C ALA A 56 2.95 2.07 1.75
N VAL A 57 4.09 1.97 1.08
CA VAL A 57 4.23 1.16 -0.12
C VAL A 57 4.27 -0.33 0.22
N THR A 58 5.03 -0.71 1.26
CA THR A 58 5.08 -2.13 1.65
C THR A 58 3.72 -2.61 2.15
N GLY A 59 2.98 -1.74 2.86
CA GLY A 59 1.61 -2.07 3.27
C GLY A 59 0.70 -2.30 2.07
N ALA A 60 0.87 -1.49 1.03
CA ALA A 60 0.10 -1.67 -0.20
C ALA A 60 0.44 -3.00 -0.87
N CYS A 61 1.72 -3.35 -0.92
CA CYS A 61 2.14 -4.62 -1.52
C CYS A 61 1.64 -5.82 -0.70
N LEU A 62 1.57 -5.67 0.62
CA LEU A 62 1.00 -6.69 1.48
C LEU A 62 -0.45 -6.97 1.09
N LEU A 63 -1.21 -5.91 0.85
CA LEU A 63 -2.61 -6.05 0.40
C LEU A 63 -2.69 -6.72 -0.96
N ALA A 64 -1.75 -6.42 -1.85
CA ALA A 64 -1.73 -7.06 -3.16
C ALA A 64 -1.60 -8.57 -3.03
N GLY A 65 -0.70 -9.03 -2.15
CA GLY A 65 -0.56 -10.46 -1.89
C GLY A 65 -1.81 -11.07 -1.30
N CYS A 66 -2.38 -10.42 -0.28
CA CYS A 66 -3.59 -10.91 0.37
C CYS A 66 -4.75 -11.04 -0.61
N LYS A 67 -4.87 -10.08 -1.53
CA LYS A 67 -5.96 -10.09 -2.50
C LYS A 67 -5.73 -11.09 -3.62
N ASN A 68 -4.52 -11.20 -4.12
CA ASN A 68 -4.24 -11.93 -5.35
C ASN A 68 -3.76 -13.35 -5.17
N SER A 69 -3.20 -13.67 -4.00
CA SER A 69 -2.63 -15.00 -3.79
C SER A 69 -3.71 -16.07 -3.82
N THR A 70 -3.40 -17.19 -4.46
CA THR A 70 -4.30 -18.36 -4.46
C THR A 70 -4.24 -19.13 -3.14
N GLY A 71 -3.18 -18.91 -2.36
CA GLY A 71 -2.99 -19.65 -1.12
C GLY A 71 -2.71 -21.13 -1.31
N ASN A 72 -2.28 -21.51 -2.50
CA ASN A 72 -2.04 -22.92 -2.81
C ASN A 72 -0.67 -23.34 -2.25
N LEU A 73 -0.68 -23.95 -1.08
CA LEU A 73 0.56 -24.30 -0.39
C LEU A 73 1.27 -25.49 -1.05
N ASP A 74 0.51 -26.39 -1.66
CA ASP A 74 1.10 -27.57 -2.28
C ASP A 74 1.81 -27.21 -3.57
N LYS A 75 1.28 -26.27 -4.32
CA LYS A 75 1.87 -25.86 -5.58
C LYS A 75 1.69 -24.34 -5.74
N PRO A 76 2.63 -23.57 -5.22
CA PRO A 76 2.52 -22.10 -5.29
C PRO A 76 2.49 -21.65 -6.76
N ASP A 77 1.45 -20.91 -7.12
CA ASP A 77 1.20 -20.60 -8.53
C ASP A 77 0.79 -19.15 -8.80
N SER A 78 0.81 -18.28 -7.79
CA SER A 78 0.30 -16.92 -7.99
C SER A 78 1.35 -15.82 -7.84
N LYS A 79 2.58 -16.15 -7.48
CA LYS A 79 3.55 -15.10 -7.15
C LYS A 79 3.85 -14.18 -8.34
N ALA A 80 3.92 -14.72 -9.55
CA ALA A 80 4.23 -13.89 -10.72
C ALA A 80 3.19 -12.81 -10.95
N SER A 81 1.90 -13.16 -10.83
CA SER A 81 0.83 -12.18 -11.01
C SER A 81 0.78 -11.20 -9.85
N THR A 82 1.10 -11.64 -8.63
CA THR A 82 1.18 -10.73 -7.49
C THR A 82 2.33 -9.73 -7.66
N TYR A 83 3.49 -10.22 -8.15
CA TYR A 83 4.63 -9.33 -8.40
C TYR A 83 4.28 -8.23 -9.40
N LYS A 84 3.46 -8.55 -10.38
CA LYS A 84 3.02 -7.54 -11.36
C LYS A 84 2.26 -6.41 -10.67
N LEU A 85 1.38 -6.76 -9.74
CA LEU A 85 0.65 -5.75 -8.96
C LEU A 85 1.59 -4.93 -8.08
N SER A 86 2.53 -5.58 -7.43
CA SER A 86 3.50 -4.89 -6.58
C SER A 86 4.34 -3.92 -7.40
N ARG A 87 4.79 -4.34 -8.59
CA ARG A 87 5.57 -3.46 -9.45
C ARG A 87 4.76 -2.24 -9.86
N GLU A 88 3.49 -2.43 -10.17
CA GLU A 88 2.63 -1.32 -10.55
C GLU A 88 2.47 -0.33 -9.41
N ILE A 89 2.28 -0.84 -8.19
CA ILE A 89 2.18 0.00 -7.00
C ILE A 89 3.47 0.80 -6.81
N MET A 90 4.62 0.11 -6.89
CA MET A 90 5.92 0.75 -6.72
C MET A 90 6.16 1.83 -7.76
N GLN A 91 5.86 1.53 -9.02
CA GLN A 91 6.09 2.46 -10.10
C GLN A 91 5.22 3.70 -9.98
N LYS A 92 3.95 3.53 -9.64
CA LYS A 92 3.05 4.67 -9.50
C LYS A 92 3.48 5.56 -8.34
N PHE A 93 3.92 4.96 -7.24
CA PHE A 93 4.41 5.75 -6.11
C PHE A 93 5.69 6.50 -6.48
N GLU A 94 6.61 5.83 -7.15
CA GLU A 94 7.86 6.45 -7.55
C GLU A 94 7.65 7.59 -8.54
N GLU A 95 6.68 7.45 -9.44
CA GLU A 95 6.35 8.53 -10.37
C GLU A 95 5.90 9.78 -9.64
N LYS A 96 5.19 9.62 -8.52
CA LYS A 96 4.71 10.76 -7.75
C LYS A 96 5.79 11.36 -6.85
N ASN A 97 6.67 10.53 -6.32
CA ASN A 97 7.55 10.94 -5.22
C ASN A 97 9.03 10.82 -5.51
N SER A 98 9.39 10.41 -6.70
CA SER A 98 10.77 10.26 -7.19
C SER A 98 11.51 9.07 -6.60
N THR A 99 11.05 8.52 -5.49
CA THR A 99 11.70 7.39 -4.83
C THR A 99 10.68 6.65 -3.98
N THR A 100 11.00 5.40 -3.65
CA THR A 100 10.22 4.63 -2.69
C THR A 100 10.98 4.42 -1.38
N THR A 101 12.23 4.88 -1.29
CA THR A 101 13.08 4.64 -0.14
C THR A 101 12.75 5.60 1.00
N CYS A 102 12.49 5.04 2.18
CA CYS A 102 12.03 5.81 3.33
C CYS A 102 12.98 6.96 3.69
N LYS A 103 14.28 6.68 3.83
CA LYS A 103 15.21 7.72 4.27
C LYS A 103 15.35 8.84 3.23
N VAL A 104 15.19 8.53 1.96
CA VAL A 104 15.26 9.55 0.91
C VAL A 104 14.02 10.43 0.96
N LEU A 105 12.85 9.82 1.13
CA LEU A 105 11.60 10.58 1.26
C LEU A 105 11.67 11.52 2.46
N LYS A 106 12.22 11.05 3.57
CA LYS A 106 12.32 11.86 4.79
C LYS A 106 13.48 12.84 4.77
N GLY A 107 14.39 12.70 3.83
CA GLY A 107 15.52 13.62 3.70
C GLY A 107 16.58 13.46 4.79
N VAL A 108 16.76 12.24 5.29
CA VAL A 108 17.68 11.99 6.39
C VAL A 108 19.11 12.35 6.02
N GLU A 109 19.56 11.93 4.84
CA GLU A 109 20.93 12.21 4.40
C GLU A 109 21.04 13.47 3.56
N THR A 110 20.02 13.76 2.77
CA THR A 110 20.05 14.91 1.88
C THR A 110 19.71 16.22 2.58
N GLY A 111 19.09 16.14 3.75
CA GLY A 111 18.60 17.31 4.46
C GLY A 111 17.37 17.93 3.82
N LYS A 112 16.74 17.24 2.87
CA LYS A 112 15.63 17.80 2.13
C LYS A 112 14.44 16.83 2.15
N LEU A 113 13.42 17.18 2.91
CA LEU A 113 12.20 16.39 3.00
C LEU A 113 11.49 16.39 1.65
N LEU A 114 11.32 15.24 1.04
CA LEU A 114 10.57 15.12 -0.22
C LEU A 114 9.07 14.95 0.04
N ARG A 115 8.72 14.15 1.05
CA ARG A 115 7.33 13.87 1.31
C ARG A 115 7.14 13.50 2.77
N THR A 116 6.10 14.02 3.42
CA THR A 116 5.79 13.66 4.81
C THR A 116 5.18 12.27 4.86
N CYS A 117 5.22 11.62 6.03
CA CYS A 117 4.59 10.31 6.20
C CYS A 117 3.09 10.35 5.90
N PRO A 118 2.31 11.31 6.42
CA PRO A 118 0.89 11.37 6.05
C PRO A 118 0.65 11.51 4.56
N ASP A 119 1.48 12.29 3.86
CA ASP A 119 1.31 12.44 2.42
C ASP A 119 1.70 11.18 1.67
N CYS A 120 2.73 10.46 2.14
CA CYS A 120 3.06 9.15 1.57
C CYS A 120 1.90 8.18 1.73
N ILE A 121 1.25 8.22 2.89
CA ILE A 121 0.09 7.36 3.17
C ILE A 121 -1.06 7.72 2.22
N ARG A 122 -1.33 9.00 2.03
CA ARG A 122 -2.40 9.43 1.11
C ARG A 122 -2.12 8.95 -0.31
N ASP A 123 -0.88 9.11 -0.77
CA ASP A 123 -0.52 8.67 -2.13
C ASP A 123 -0.66 7.16 -2.27
N ALA A 124 -0.16 6.41 -1.30
CA ALA A 124 -0.25 4.96 -1.35
C ALA A 124 -1.70 4.49 -1.28
N ALA A 125 -2.53 5.14 -0.46
CA ALA A 125 -3.95 4.77 -0.37
C ALA A 125 -4.65 4.98 -1.70
N ALA A 126 -4.40 6.10 -2.36
CA ALA A 126 -4.99 6.35 -3.67
C ALA A 126 -4.56 5.30 -4.68
N ILE A 127 -3.29 4.91 -4.63
CA ILE A 127 -2.76 3.88 -5.54
C ILE A 127 -3.39 2.52 -5.24
N VAL A 128 -3.54 2.16 -3.95
CA VAL A 128 -4.19 0.92 -3.55
C VAL A 128 -5.61 0.86 -4.11
N GLU A 129 -6.35 1.95 -3.94
CA GLU A 129 -7.73 1.97 -4.42
C GLU A 129 -7.80 1.84 -5.93
N GLU A 130 -6.88 2.48 -6.63
CA GLU A 130 -6.84 2.40 -8.09
C GLU A 130 -6.41 1.02 -8.58
N VAL A 131 -5.32 0.50 -8.05
CA VAL A 131 -4.70 -0.73 -8.58
C VAL A 131 -5.43 -1.98 -8.11
N LEU A 132 -5.80 -2.02 -6.83
CA LEU A 132 -6.35 -3.23 -6.25
C LEU A 132 -7.87 -3.25 -6.21
N PHE A 133 -8.51 -2.10 -6.05
CA PHE A 133 -9.95 -2.07 -5.81
C PHE A 133 -10.72 -1.25 -6.84
N ASN A 134 -10.04 -0.74 -7.86
CA ASN A 134 -10.67 -0.02 -8.97
C ASN A 134 -11.56 1.14 -8.56
N ALA A 135 -11.29 1.76 -7.41
CA ALA A 135 -12.13 2.85 -6.94
C ALA A 135 -12.14 4.04 -7.89
N VAL A 136 -10.99 4.32 -8.51
CA VAL A 136 -10.88 5.44 -9.45
C VAL A 136 -11.73 5.19 -10.69
N SER A 137 -11.88 3.94 -11.09
CA SER A 137 -12.70 3.58 -12.26
C SER A 137 -14.14 4.00 -12.08
N TYR A 138 -14.64 3.99 -10.85
CA TYR A 138 -16.02 4.38 -10.61
C TYR A 138 -16.26 5.84 -10.86
N THR A 139 -15.27 6.66 -10.66
CA THR A 139 -15.45 8.09 -10.82
C THR A 139 -15.47 8.49 -12.26
N HIS A 140 -14.95 7.66 -13.09
CA HIS A 140 -14.98 7.92 -14.46
C HIS A 140 -16.03 7.17 -15.13
N LEU A 141 -16.18 6.51 -14.86
CA LEU A 141 -16.75 5.81 -15.56
C LEU A 141 -17.17 4.88 -15.45
N ARG A 142 -17.43 4.48 -15.32
CA ARG A 142 -17.51 3.56 -15.17
C ARG A 142 -17.50 2.92 -16.09
N ALA A 143 -17.56 3.12 -16.60
CA ALA A 143 -17.49 2.67 -17.46
C ALA A 143 -16.66 1.80 -17.82
N HIS A 144 -16.11 1.45 -17.75
CA HIS A 144 -15.47 0.46 -18.06
C HIS A 144 -15.07 -0.27 -17.10
N GLU A 145 -15.57 -0.44 -16.30
CA GLU A 145 -15.17 -1.12 -15.40
C GLU A 145 -14.84 -2.30 -15.66
N THR A 146 -14.70 -2.66 -16.35
CA THR A 146 -14.29 -3.72 -16.66
C THR A 146 -13.02 -4.06 -16.52
N ARG A 147 -12.40 -3.63 -16.43
CA ARG A 147 -11.21 -4.02 -16.29
C ARG A 147 -10.96 -4.79 -15.23
N GLY A 148 -11.26 -5.08 -14.94
CA GLY A 148 -11.13 -5.59 -14.17
C GLY A 148 -11.22 -6.16 -13.33
N ASN A 149 -11.67 -6.35 -13.26
CA ASN A 149 -11.81 -6.64 -12.53
C ASN A 149 -11.47 -7.11 -11.80
N LEU A 150 -11.40 -7.10 -11.76
CA LEU A 150 -11.09 -7.28 -11.34
C LEU A 150 -11.21 -7.54 -11.00
#